data_2e8c7e97781b0eee1e47eb06179b46ce
#
_entry.id   2e8c7e97781b0eee1e47eb06179b46ce
#
_cell.length_a   1.000
_cell.length_b   1.000
_cell.length_c   1.000
_cell.angle_alpha   90.00
_cell.angle_beta   90.00
_cell.angle_gamma   90.00
#
_symmetry.space_group_name_H-M   'P 1'
#
loop_
_entity.id
_entity.type
_entity.pdbx_description
1 polymer ?
#
loop_
_entity_poly.entity_id
_entity_poly.type
_entity_poly.pdbx_seq_one_letter_code
_entity_poly.pdbx_strand_id
1 'polypeptide(L)'
;TDEVMFVSRFTGMSVSPTTLEPEAQTHLAVAERIEGKPRVALLDGLPFANHVALQGRLSIDDPDGLGESYPVAARHHGTAMASLIVHGDLTEGGQPLDRPLYVRPILRPHEFIAGHEQVLPDRLLTDLLHRAIRRIVVGDGNQSAAAPSVRIVNLSIGAHARALTRRMSPVGRLLDWLAHSYNLLFVVSAGNHTDEFSIPAEAATDTDPARLAATRVVFESALLRGILPPGDALNALTIGATHSDALGEIAVPDTV
;
A
#
# COMPACT_ATOMS: atom_id res chain seq x y z
N THR A 1 16.01 -11.55 -31.69
CA THR A 1 14.96 -10.57 -31.43
C THR A 1 15.43 -9.69 -30.29
N ASP A 2 15.97 -8.54 -30.64
CA ASP A 2 16.63 -7.61 -29.74
C ASP A 2 15.67 -6.81 -28.85
N GLU A 3 14.36 -7.08 -28.93
CA GLU A 3 13.32 -6.35 -28.22
C GLU A 3 12.93 -6.95 -26.86
N VAL A 4 13.26 -8.21 -26.58
CA VAL A 4 12.98 -8.87 -25.30
C VAL A 4 14.24 -8.98 -24.47
N MET A 5 14.43 -8.07 -23.53
CA MET A 5 15.60 -8.05 -22.67
C MET A 5 15.62 -9.17 -21.62
N PHE A 6 14.47 -9.56 -21.13
CA PHE A 6 14.29 -10.71 -20.22
C PHE A 6 12.82 -11.06 -20.04
N VAL A 7 12.58 -12.31 -19.70
CA VAL A 7 11.26 -12.84 -19.33
C VAL A 7 11.31 -13.23 -17.86
N SER A 8 10.29 -12.85 -17.08
CA SER A 8 10.13 -13.28 -15.70
C SER A 8 8.75 -13.84 -15.48
N ARG A 9 8.62 -14.76 -14.52
CA ARG A 9 7.31 -15.28 -14.12
C ARG A 9 6.46 -14.12 -13.59
N PHE A 10 5.20 -14.06 -14.02
CA PHE A 10 4.21 -13.16 -13.41
C PHE A 10 3.93 -13.63 -11.98
N THR A 11 4.06 -12.72 -11.03
CA THR A 11 3.66 -12.92 -9.64
C THR A 11 2.55 -11.93 -9.33
N GLY A 12 1.42 -12.44 -8.84
CA GLY A 12 0.32 -11.58 -8.35
C GLY A 12 0.79 -10.70 -7.21
N MET A 13 0.20 -9.52 -7.10
CA MET A 13 0.35 -8.66 -5.93
C MET A 13 -0.94 -8.66 -5.14
N SER A 14 -0.81 -8.65 -3.84
CA SER A 14 -1.93 -8.68 -2.92
C SER A 14 -1.64 -7.85 -1.67
N VAL A 15 -2.67 -7.63 -0.89
CA VAL A 15 -2.60 -7.05 0.44
C VAL A 15 -3.08 -8.11 1.42
N SER A 16 -2.30 -8.32 2.47
CA SER A 16 -2.71 -9.20 3.58
C SER A 16 -3.71 -8.47 4.49
N PRO A 17 -4.67 -9.20 5.06
CA PRO A 17 -5.61 -8.60 6.00
C PRO A 17 -4.85 -8.07 7.21
N THR A 18 -5.19 -6.87 7.62
CA THR A 18 -4.79 -6.34 8.91
C THR A 18 -5.85 -6.78 9.92
N THR A 19 -5.47 -7.50 10.94
CA THR A 19 -6.33 -7.77 12.10
C THR A 19 -6.49 -6.46 12.86
N LEU A 20 -7.62 -5.80 12.65
CA LEU A 20 -7.99 -4.62 13.42
C LEU A 20 -8.67 -5.11 14.69
N GLU A 21 -8.01 -4.96 15.83
CA GLU A 21 -8.71 -4.98 17.12
C GLU A 21 -9.69 -3.78 17.16
N PRO A 22 -10.90 -3.97 17.71
CA PRO A 22 -11.89 -2.89 17.79
C PRO A 22 -11.48 -1.88 18.85
N GLU A 23 -10.65 -0.90 18.49
CA GLU A 23 -10.24 0.13 19.42
C GLU A 23 -10.96 1.46 19.26
N ALA A 24 -11.20 2.06 20.42
CA ALA A 24 -11.54 3.44 20.74
C ALA A 24 -12.28 4.23 19.65
N GLN A 25 -13.57 4.47 19.89
CA GLN A 25 -14.37 5.42 19.13
C GLN A 25 -13.77 6.83 19.27
N THR A 26 -12.91 7.20 18.35
CA THR A 26 -12.49 8.58 18.21
C THR A 26 -13.70 9.36 17.65
N HIS A 27 -14.22 10.30 18.42
CA HIS A 27 -15.30 11.19 17.99
C HIS A 27 -14.74 12.17 16.94
N LEU A 28 -14.73 11.77 15.68
CA LEU A 28 -14.42 12.66 14.58
C LEU A 28 -15.69 13.46 14.25
N ALA A 29 -15.58 14.78 14.26
CA ALA A 29 -16.64 15.63 13.77
C ALA A 29 -16.91 15.32 12.29
N VAL A 30 -18.19 15.30 11.88
CA VAL A 30 -18.56 15.13 10.48
C VAL A 30 -17.91 16.26 9.69
N ALA A 31 -16.99 15.90 8.81
CA ALA A 31 -16.21 16.88 8.07
C ALA A 31 -17.05 17.49 6.94
N GLU A 32 -16.97 18.81 6.80
CA GLU A 32 -17.46 19.49 5.60
C GLU A 32 -16.73 18.96 4.35
N ARG A 33 -17.44 18.95 3.22
CA ARG A 33 -16.84 18.56 1.94
C ARG A 33 -15.67 19.47 1.61
N ILE A 34 -14.51 18.88 1.43
CA ILE A 34 -13.30 19.62 1.09
C ILE A 34 -13.26 19.90 -0.40
N GLU A 35 -13.03 21.16 -0.75
CA GLU A 35 -12.88 21.60 -2.12
C GLU A 35 -11.39 21.69 -2.51
N GLY A 36 -11.12 21.69 -3.80
CA GLY A 36 -9.78 21.88 -4.33
C GLY A 36 -9.35 20.76 -5.26
N LYS A 37 -8.14 20.92 -5.80
CA LYS A 37 -7.56 19.94 -6.73
C LYS A 37 -6.70 18.94 -5.95
N PRO A 38 -6.89 17.62 -6.12
CA PRO A 38 -6.08 16.60 -5.48
C PRO A 38 -4.58 16.79 -5.77
N ARG A 39 -3.75 16.61 -4.75
CA ARG A 39 -2.28 16.58 -4.88
C ARG A 39 -1.72 15.19 -4.65
N VAL A 40 -2.45 14.37 -3.94
CA VAL A 40 -2.11 12.99 -3.60
C VAL A 40 -3.10 12.05 -4.25
N ALA A 41 -2.62 10.95 -4.79
CA ALA A 41 -3.41 9.84 -5.30
C ALA A 41 -3.12 8.57 -4.50
N LEU A 42 -4.16 7.80 -4.21
CA LEU A 42 -4.08 6.46 -3.65
C LEU A 42 -4.47 5.44 -4.72
N LEU A 43 -3.57 4.52 -5.04
CA LEU A 43 -3.82 3.35 -5.89
C LEU A 43 -3.86 2.11 -4.99
N ASP A 44 -5.06 1.63 -4.68
CA ASP A 44 -5.29 0.60 -3.65
C ASP A 44 -6.62 -0.13 -3.89
N GLY A 45 -7.14 -0.81 -2.88
CA GLY A 45 -8.53 -1.25 -2.84
C GLY A 45 -9.50 -0.09 -2.71
N LEU A 46 -10.78 -0.37 -2.88
CA LEU A 46 -11.83 0.64 -2.76
C LEU A 46 -12.08 0.99 -1.29
N PRO A 47 -11.89 2.25 -0.84
CA PRO A 47 -12.17 2.66 0.51
C PRO A 47 -13.68 2.77 0.80
N PHE A 48 -14.05 2.72 2.06
CA PHE A 48 -15.41 3.03 2.52
C PHE A 48 -15.60 4.54 2.60
N ALA A 49 -16.02 5.14 1.49
CA ALA A 49 -16.10 6.60 1.33
C ALA A 49 -17.07 7.29 2.31
N ASN A 50 -18.07 6.56 2.80
CA ASN A 50 -19.04 7.06 3.77
C ASN A 50 -18.59 6.87 5.22
N HIS A 51 -17.35 6.40 5.45
CA HIS A 51 -16.79 6.37 6.78
C HIS A 51 -16.69 7.79 7.35
N VAL A 52 -17.01 7.97 8.62
CA VAL A 52 -17.03 9.29 9.28
C VAL A 52 -15.74 10.09 9.07
N ALA A 53 -14.59 9.43 9.06
CA ALA A 53 -13.29 10.06 8.83
C ALA A 53 -13.03 10.47 7.37
N LEU A 54 -13.72 9.88 6.40
CA LEU A 54 -13.41 10.03 4.97
C LEU A 54 -14.51 10.73 4.18
N GLN A 55 -15.69 10.88 4.79
CA GLN A 55 -16.84 11.49 4.13
C GLN A 55 -16.51 12.91 3.63
N GLY A 56 -16.77 13.17 2.35
CA GLY A 56 -16.48 14.45 1.72
C GLY A 56 -15.00 14.74 1.41
N ARG A 57 -14.09 13.81 1.72
CA ARG A 57 -12.63 13.98 1.56
C ARG A 57 -12.03 13.21 0.40
N LEU A 58 -12.80 12.32 -0.23
CA LEU A 58 -12.32 11.45 -1.31
C LEU A 58 -12.90 11.85 -2.67
N SER A 59 -12.06 11.80 -3.69
CA SER A 59 -12.42 11.89 -5.11
C SER A 59 -12.16 10.53 -5.75
N ILE A 60 -13.19 9.66 -5.79
CA ILE A 60 -13.05 8.30 -6.29
C ILE A 60 -13.26 8.30 -7.81
N ASP A 61 -12.31 7.71 -8.53
CA ASP A 61 -12.34 7.46 -9.97
C ASP A 61 -12.21 5.95 -10.21
N ASP A 62 -13.33 5.31 -10.51
CA ASP A 62 -13.44 3.86 -10.73
C ASP A 62 -13.90 3.54 -12.16
N PRO A 63 -13.03 3.75 -13.17
CA PRO A 63 -13.40 3.48 -14.57
C PRO A 63 -13.53 1.99 -14.90
N ASP A 64 -13.01 1.12 -14.01
CA ASP A 64 -13.08 -0.33 -14.17
C ASP A 64 -14.35 -0.93 -13.53
N GLY A 65 -15.17 -0.11 -12.83
CA GLY A 65 -16.43 -0.53 -12.21
C GLY A 65 -16.27 -1.51 -11.05
N LEU A 66 -15.11 -1.50 -10.38
CA LEU A 66 -14.82 -2.42 -9.27
C LEU A 66 -15.78 -2.24 -8.10
N GLY A 67 -16.26 -1.01 -7.90
CA GLY A 67 -17.16 -0.65 -6.80
C GLY A 67 -18.50 -1.38 -6.81
N GLU A 68 -19.01 -1.80 -7.97
CA GLU A 68 -20.30 -2.48 -8.10
C GLU A 68 -20.32 -3.84 -7.40
N SER A 69 -19.18 -4.53 -7.37
CA SER A 69 -19.03 -5.87 -6.78
C SER A 69 -18.13 -5.91 -5.54
N TYR A 70 -17.80 -4.76 -4.95
CA TYR A 70 -16.85 -4.66 -3.85
C TYR A 70 -17.58 -4.65 -2.50
N PRO A 71 -17.59 -5.77 -1.75
CA PRO A 71 -18.25 -5.85 -0.46
C PRO A 71 -17.67 -4.85 0.55
N VAL A 72 -18.50 -4.28 1.39
CA VAL A 72 -18.06 -3.35 2.44
C VAL A 72 -17.01 -3.97 3.36
N ALA A 73 -17.22 -5.24 3.73
CA ALA A 73 -16.31 -6.00 4.59
C ALA A 73 -14.89 -6.20 3.99
N ALA A 74 -14.71 -6.00 2.70
CA ALA A 74 -13.40 -6.13 2.04
C ALA A 74 -12.69 -4.79 1.83
N ARG A 75 -13.30 -3.67 2.25
CA ARG A 75 -12.76 -2.32 2.03
C ARG A 75 -11.81 -1.84 3.13
N HIS A 76 -11.28 -2.75 3.94
CA HIS A 76 -10.48 -2.38 5.12
C HIS A 76 -9.17 -1.70 4.74
N HIS A 77 -8.37 -2.32 3.86
CA HIS A 77 -7.05 -1.80 3.52
C HIS A 77 -7.13 -0.42 2.85
N GLY A 78 -7.93 -0.29 1.79
CA GLY A 78 -8.13 1.00 1.13
C GLY A 78 -8.68 2.08 2.07
N THR A 79 -9.54 1.72 3.05
CA THR A 79 -10.05 2.65 4.06
C THR A 79 -8.95 3.08 5.03
N ALA A 80 -8.15 2.13 5.53
CA ALA A 80 -7.04 2.42 6.43
C ALA A 80 -5.99 3.32 5.76
N MET A 81 -5.59 2.99 4.53
CA MET A 81 -4.64 3.78 3.77
C MET A 81 -5.16 5.19 3.46
N ALA A 82 -6.44 5.31 3.07
CA ALA A 82 -7.07 6.61 2.84
C ALA A 82 -7.11 7.44 4.13
N SER A 83 -7.43 6.83 5.27
CA SER A 83 -7.45 7.49 6.57
C SER A 83 -6.06 8.00 6.97
N LEU A 84 -5.03 7.16 6.87
CA LEU A 84 -3.65 7.54 7.17
C LEU A 84 -3.16 8.70 6.28
N ILE A 85 -3.48 8.68 4.99
CA ILE A 85 -3.08 9.76 4.08
C ILE A 85 -3.83 11.05 4.40
N VAL A 86 -5.11 10.97 4.75
CA VAL A 86 -5.96 12.15 5.01
C VAL A 86 -5.66 12.77 6.37
N HIS A 87 -5.48 11.95 7.40
CA HIS A 87 -5.41 12.40 8.80
C HIS A 87 -4.05 12.23 9.46
N GLY A 88 -3.16 11.39 8.90
CA GLY A 88 -1.98 10.93 9.61
C GLY A 88 -2.35 9.96 10.73
N ASP A 89 -1.54 9.92 11.77
CA ASP A 89 -1.85 9.17 12.98
C ASP A 89 -2.95 9.88 13.78
N LEU A 90 -4.09 9.22 13.92
CA LEU A 90 -5.25 9.78 14.64
C LEU A 90 -4.98 9.96 16.13
N THR A 91 -4.00 9.25 16.68
CA THR A 91 -3.62 9.37 18.10
C THR A 91 -2.75 10.60 18.38
N GLU A 92 -2.01 11.06 17.38
CA GLU A 92 -1.12 12.22 17.51
C GLU A 92 -1.82 13.57 17.23
N GLY A 93 -3.00 13.55 16.62
CA GLY A 93 -3.82 14.75 16.40
C GLY A 93 -3.21 15.73 15.39
N GLY A 94 -3.02 15.29 14.16
CA GLY A 94 -2.52 16.13 13.05
C GLY A 94 -3.60 16.98 12.38
N GLN A 95 -3.16 17.89 11.51
CA GLN A 95 -4.07 18.60 10.60
C GLN A 95 -4.39 17.70 9.40
N PRO A 96 -5.67 17.42 9.12
CA PRO A 96 -6.04 16.65 7.94
C PRO A 96 -5.63 17.35 6.66
N LEU A 97 -5.52 16.58 5.57
CA LEU A 97 -5.30 17.18 4.25
C LEU A 97 -6.35 18.25 3.95
N ASP A 98 -5.90 19.40 3.46
CA ASP A 98 -6.71 20.55 3.05
C ASP A 98 -7.37 20.38 1.66
N ARG A 99 -7.17 19.23 1.02
CA ARG A 99 -7.60 18.90 -0.35
C ARG A 99 -8.11 17.49 -0.42
N PRO A 100 -9.03 17.17 -1.36
CA PRO A 100 -9.49 15.81 -1.53
C PRO A 100 -8.33 14.87 -1.92
N LEU A 101 -8.36 13.66 -1.37
CA LEU A 101 -7.52 12.55 -1.81
C LEU A 101 -8.16 11.94 -3.08
N TYR A 102 -7.38 11.89 -4.18
CA TYR A 102 -7.80 11.13 -5.35
C TYR A 102 -7.59 9.64 -5.10
N VAL A 103 -8.62 8.84 -5.33
CA VAL A 103 -8.55 7.38 -5.14
C VAL A 103 -8.91 6.69 -6.43
N ARG A 104 -8.03 5.80 -6.87
CA ARG A 104 -8.30 4.89 -7.98
C ARG A 104 -8.17 3.45 -7.50
N PRO A 105 -9.29 2.72 -7.39
CA PRO A 105 -9.23 1.29 -7.08
C PRO A 105 -8.48 0.52 -8.17
N ILE A 106 -7.54 -0.32 -7.76
CA ILE A 106 -6.75 -1.22 -8.63
C ILE A 106 -6.76 -2.65 -8.12
N LEU A 107 -7.28 -2.87 -6.93
CA LEU A 107 -7.43 -4.16 -6.29
C LEU A 107 -8.91 -4.57 -6.27
N ARG A 108 -9.14 -5.87 -6.19
CA ARG A 108 -10.44 -6.47 -5.90
C ARG A 108 -10.32 -7.47 -4.76
N PRO A 109 -11.40 -7.79 -4.06
CA PRO A 109 -11.41 -8.86 -3.10
C PRO A 109 -11.00 -10.19 -3.73
N HIS A 110 -10.22 -10.98 -3.00
CA HIS A 110 -9.89 -12.32 -3.42
C HIS A 110 -11.12 -13.23 -3.32
N GLU A 111 -11.37 -14.04 -4.34
CA GLU A 111 -12.60 -14.86 -4.44
C GLU A 111 -12.70 -15.94 -3.35
N PHE A 112 -11.55 -16.48 -2.93
CA PHE A 112 -11.49 -17.66 -2.03
C PHE A 112 -10.89 -17.34 -0.66
N ILE A 113 -10.24 -16.21 -0.48
CA ILE A 113 -9.56 -15.87 0.77
C ILE A 113 -10.17 -14.59 1.31
N ALA A 114 -10.98 -14.75 2.36
CA ALA A 114 -11.64 -13.62 3.00
C ALA A 114 -10.62 -12.60 3.54
N GLY A 115 -10.91 -11.32 3.36
CA GLY A 115 -10.04 -10.23 3.81
C GLY A 115 -8.80 -9.96 2.95
N HIS A 116 -8.51 -10.79 1.96
CA HIS A 116 -7.44 -10.54 1.00
C HIS A 116 -7.94 -9.76 -0.21
N GLU A 117 -7.10 -8.87 -0.70
CA GLU A 117 -7.31 -8.13 -1.94
C GLU A 117 -6.18 -8.44 -2.91
N GLN A 118 -6.50 -8.46 -4.19
CA GLN A 118 -5.55 -8.80 -5.25
C GLN A 118 -5.76 -7.93 -6.48
N VAL A 119 -4.71 -7.78 -7.27
CA VAL A 119 -4.82 -7.22 -8.62
C VAL A 119 -5.66 -8.16 -9.50
N LEU A 120 -6.42 -7.59 -10.42
CA LEU A 120 -7.20 -8.35 -11.40
C LEU A 120 -6.30 -9.40 -12.10
N PRO A 121 -6.64 -10.71 -12.02
CA PRO A 121 -5.75 -11.78 -12.48
C PRO A 121 -5.60 -11.84 -14.00
N ASP A 122 -6.51 -11.22 -14.74
CA ASP A 122 -6.52 -11.13 -16.20
C ASP A 122 -5.71 -9.94 -16.75
N ARG A 123 -5.14 -9.12 -15.85
CA ARG A 123 -4.39 -7.91 -16.23
C ARG A 123 -2.96 -7.96 -15.70
N LEU A 124 -2.02 -7.49 -16.53
CA LEU A 124 -0.66 -7.25 -16.07
C LEU A 124 -0.63 -6.01 -15.20
N LEU A 125 -0.06 -6.13 -14.00
CA LEU A 125 0.05 -4.99 -13.08
C LEU A 125 0.77 -3.80 -13.72
N THR A 126 1.80 -4.04 -14.53
CA THR A 126 2.51 -2.98 -15.26
C THR A 126 1.60 -2.21 -16.21
N ASP A 127 0.72 -2.90 -16.94
CA ASP A 127 -0.25 -2.25 -17.82
C ASP A 127 -1.30 -1.48 -17.02
N LEU A 128 -1.83 -2.10 -15.97
CA LEU A 128 -2.81 -1.48 -15.07
C LEU A 128 -2.26 -0.19 -14.46
N LEU A 129 -1.05 -0.21 -13.90
CA LEU A 129 -0.42 0.97 -13.31
C LEU A 129 -0.10 2.04 -14.35
N HIS A 130 0.42 1.65 -15.51
CA HIS A 130 0.70 2.59 -16.58
C HIS A 130 -0.58 3.33 -17.02
N ARG A 131 -1.67 2.61 -17.26
CA ARG A 131 -2.97 3.18 -17.63
C ARG A 131 -3.55 4.04 -16.52
N ALA A 132 -3.46 3.58 -15.27
CA ALA A 132 -3.93 4.33 -14.12
C ALA A 132 -3.22 5.69 -14.02
N ILE A 133 -1.90 5.72 -14.07
CA ILE A 133 -1.13 6.96 -13.99
C ILE A 133 -1.39 7.87 -15.21
N ARG A 134 -1.43 7.33 -16.42
CA ARG A 134 -1.77 8.14 -17.59
C ARG A 134 -3.12 8.80 -17.46
N ARG A 135 -4.15 8.06 -17.00
CA ARG A 135 -5.48 8.63 -16.76
C ARG A 135 -5.46 9.77 -15.74
N ILE A 136 -4.67 9.64 -14.69
CA ILE A 136 -4.52 10.67 -13.65
C ILE A 136 -3.93 11.95 -14.26
N VAL A 137 -2.82 11.86 -14.98
CA VAL A 137 -1.99 13.03 -15.34
C VAL A 137 -2.13 13.50 -16.78
N VAL A 138 -2.51 12.63 -17.70
CA VAL A 138 -2.59 12.93 -19.16
C VAL A 138 -4.04 12.86 -19.66
N GLY A 139 -4.74 11.81 -19.28
CA GLY A 139 -6.06 11.45 -19.77
C GLY A 139 -6.05 10.09 -20.47
N ASP A 140 -7.23 9.66 -20.92
CA ASP A 140 -7.42 8.38 -21.62
C ASP A 140 -8.31 8.58 -22.86
N GLY A 141 -7.76 8.31 -24.02
CA GLY A 141 -8.44 8.56 -25.29
C GLY A 141 -8.89 10.02 -25.42
N ASN A 142 -10.20 10.25 -25.53
CA ASN A 142 -10.80 11.58 -25.63
C ASN A 142 -11.12 12.21 -24.26
N GLN A 143 -10.82 11.52 -23.17
CA GLN A 143 -11.06 12.06 -21.82
C GLN A 143 -9.83 12.82 -21.32
N SER A 144 -10.07 14.02 -20.80
CA SER A 144 -9.01 14.81 -20.15
C SER A 144 -8.48 14.10 -18.89
N ALA A 145 -7.30 14.54 -18.44
CA ALA A 145 -6.69 14.06 -17.22
C ALA A 145 -7.65 14.17 -16.02
N ALA A 146 -7.82 13.08 -15.28
CA ALA A 146 -8.75 13.03 -14.15
C ALA A 146 -8.28 13.88 -12.97
N ALA A 147 -6.96 13.93 -12.73
CA ALA A 147 -6.36 14.70 -11.64
C ALA A 147 -4.94 15.21 -11.99
N PRO A 148 -4.80 16.15 -12.94
CA PRO A 148 -3.49 16.58 -13.46
C PRO A 148 -2.64 17.33 -12.43
N SER A 149 -3.20 17.69 -11.29
CA SER A 149 -2.50 18.35 -10.18
C SER A 149 -1.84 17.38 -9.20
N VAL A 150 -2.08 16.09 -9.32
CA VAL A 150 -1.41 15.05 -8.52
C VAL A 150 0.10 15.10 -8.75
N ARG A 151 0.85 14.97 -7.65
CA ARG A 151 2.31 14.90 -7.63
C ARG A 151 2.84 13.76 -6.79
N ILE A 152 2.02 13.25 -5.88
CA ILE A 152 2.38 12.14 -4.99
C ILE A 152 1.40 11.00 -5.25
N VAL A 153 1.91 9.80 -5.41
CA VAL A 153 1.12 8.58 -5.62
C VAL A 153 1.52 7.56 -4.57
N ASN A 154 0.58 7.18 -3.73
CA ASN A 154 0.75 6.08 -2.78
C ASN A 154 0.37 4.75 -3.44
N LEU A 155 1.19 3.74 -3.22
CA LEU A 155 1.03 2.38 -3.71
C LEU A 155 1.49 1.38 -2.64
N SER A 156 0.59 1.02 -1.72
CA SER A 156 0.88 0.16 -0.57
C SER A 156 0.56 -1.30 -0.85
N ILE A 157 1.10 -1.83 -1.93
CA ILE A 157 0.95 -3.23 -2.36
C ILE A 157 2.30 -3.89 -2.49
N GLY A 158 2.36 -5.22 -2.36
CA GLY A 158 3.61 -5.98 -2.44
C GLY A 158 3.47 -7.31 -3.18
N ALA A 159 4.53 -7.70 -3.88
CA ALA A 159 4.64 -9.03 -4.52
C ALA A 159 5.37 -10.00 -3.59
N HIS A 160 4.63 -10.69 -2.73
CA HIS A 160 5.19 -11.60 -1.70
C HIS A 160 6.12 -12.69 -2.25
N ALA A 161 5.88 -13.15 -3.46
CA ALA A 161 6.66 -14.26 -4.04
C ALA A 161 8.02 -13.84 -4.61
N ARG A 162 8.42 -12.57 -4.51
CA ARG A 162 9.63 -12.08 -5.20
C ARG A 162 10.32 -10.94 -4.47
N ALA A 163 11.10 -11.25 -3.47
CA ALA A 163 11.99 -10.27 -2.86
C ALA A 163 13.09 -9.81 -3.84
N LEU A 164 13.53 -8.57 -3.70
CA LEU A 164 14.66 -8.04 -4.44
C LEU A 164 15.95 -8.76 -4.00
N THR A 165 16.54 -9.54 -4.89
CA THR A 165 17.83 -10.20 -4.63
C THR A 165 18.96 -9.67 -5.49
N ARG A 166 18.71 -9.47 -6.77
CA ARG A 166 19.76 -9.06 -7.73
C ARG A 166 19.29 -8.11 -8.83
N ARG A 167 18.02 -8.11 -9.14
CA ARG A 167 17.45 -7.35 -10.27
C ARG A 167 16.16 -6.68 -9.88
N MET A 168 16.05 -5.42 -10.23
CA MET A 168 14.84 -4.65 -10.14
C MET A 168 13.70 -5.33 -10.90
N SER A 169 12.51 -5.28 -10.33
CA SER A 169 11.30 -5.83 -10.94
C SER A 169 10.85 -5.01 -12.15
N PRO A 170 10.04 -5.59 -13.05
CA PRO A 170 9.41 -4.82 -14.13
C PRO A 170 8.56 -3.66 -13.61
N VAL A 171 7.89 -3.85 -12.45
CA VAL A 171 7.06 -2.80 -11.83
C VAL A 171 7.95 -1.68 -11.29
N GLY A 172 9.04 -1.99 -10.58
CA GLY A 172 9.99 -0.97 -10.11
C GLY A 172 10.52 -0.10 -11.25
N ARG A 173 10.91 -0.72 -12.36
CA ARG A 173 11.35 0.04 -13.56
C ARG A 173 10.25 0.89 -14.17
N LEU A 174 9.01 0.39 -14.19
CA LEU A 174 7.88 1.17 -14.66
C LEU A 174 7.68 2.39 -13.77
N LEU A 175 7.73 2.22 -12.43
CA LEU A 175 7.58 3.35 -11.51
C LEU A 175 8.69 4.39 -11.70
N ASP A 176 9.93 3.96 -11.91
CA ASP A 176 11.05 4.86 -12.19
C ASP A 176 10.82 5.68 -13.46
N TRP A 177 10.34 5.02 -14.52
CA TRP A 177 10.01 5.69 -15.77
C TRP A 177 8.83 6.66 -15.62
N LEU A 178 7.76 6.25 -14.91
CA LEU A 178 6.59 7.09 -14.66
C LEU A 178 6.94 8.30 -13.78
N ALA A 179 7.75 8.09 -12.73
CA ALA A 179 8.23 9.16 -11.86
C ALA A 179 8.96 10.24 -12.66
N HIS A 180 9.90 9.81 -13.50
CA HIS A 180 10.67 10.71 -14.34
C HIS A 180 9.80 11.40 -15.41
N SER A 181 8.98 10.62 -16.14
CA SER A 181 8.22 11.11 -17.30
C SER A 181 7.11 12.10 -16.91
N TYR A 182 6.52 11.93 -15.72
CA TYR A 182 5.37 12.73 -15.28
C TYR A 182 5.67 13.60 -14.05
N ASN A 183 6.91 13.64 -13.60
CA ASN A 183 7.34 14.38 -12.41
C ASN A 183 6.47 14.03 -11.18
N LEU A 184 6.42 12.73 -10.86
CA LEU A 184 5.67 12.17 -9.75
C LEU A 184 6.61 11.59 -8.70
N LEU A 185 6.23 11.71 -7.45
CA LEU A 185 6.81 10.97 -6.33
C LEU A 185 5.91 9.76 -6.03
N PHE A 186 6.45 8.56 -6.16
CA PHE A 186 5.79 7.36 -5.65
C PHE A 186 6.22 7.10 -4.21
N VAL A 187 5.24 6.84 -3.35
CA VAL A 187 5.44 6.36 -1.98
C VAL A 187 4.96 4.91 -1.96
N VAL A 188 5.87 4.00 -1.72
CA VAL A 188 5.62 2.56 -1.87
C VAL A 188 5.99 1.81 -0.59
N SER A 189 5.32 0.70 -0.32
CA SER A 189 5.65 -0.20 0.79
C SER A 189 6.94 -0.96 0.50
N ALA A 190 7.78 -1.16 1.52
CA ALA A 190 8.89 -2.12 1.47
C ALA A 190 8.39 -3.57 1.38
N GLY A 191 7.11 -3.78 1.67
CA GLY A 191 6.41 -5.06 1.63
C GLY A 191 6.31 -5.72 3.01
N ASN A 192 5.31 -6.58 3.16
CA ASN A 192 5.08 -7.37 4.36
C ASN A 192 5.48 -8.82 4.09
N HIS A 193 6.37 -9.37 4.89
CA HIS A 193 6.69 -10.78 4.90
C HIS A 193 5.79 -11.46 5.93
N THR A 194 4.99 -12.42 5.47
CA THR A 194 4.07 -13.19 6.33
C THR A 194 4.64 -14.53 6.76
N ASP A 195 5.84 -14.87 6.29
CA ASP A 195 6.50 -16.12 6.68
C ASP A 195 6.94 -16.06 8.14
N GLU A 196 6.50 -17.04 8.92
CA GLU A 196 6.92 -17.22 10.29
C GLU A 196 8.38 -17.68 10.37
N PHE A 197 9.07 -17.32 11.44
CA PHE A 197 10.37 -17.86 11.80
C PHE A 197 10.38 -18.29 13.26
N SER A 198 11.03 -19.42 13.51
CA SER A 198 11.12 -19.94 14.86
C SER A 198 12.27 -19.27 15.61
N ILE A 199 11.98 -18.69 16.75
CA ILE A 199 12.97 -18.19 17.69
C ILE A 199 13.24 -19.30 18.72
N PRO A 200 14.52 -19.65 19.01
CA PRO A 200 14.85 -20.60 20.06
C PRO A 200 14.26 -20.20 21.41
N ALA A 201 13.80 -21.17 22.18
CA ALA A 201 13.14 -20.90 23.49
C ALA A 201 14.05 -20.08 24.43
N GLU A 202 15.35 -20.26 24.33
CA GLU A 202 16.34 -19.48 25.09
C GLU A 202 16.33 -17.99 24.71
N ALA A 203 15.87 -17.66 23.51
CA ALA A 203 15.75 -16.29 23.03
C ALA A 203 14.44 -15.61 23.48
N ALA A 204 13.51 -16.34 24.07
CA ALA A 204 12.27 -15.80 24.61
C ALA A 204 12.47 -15.12 26.00
N THR A 205 13.66 -15.16 26.57
CA THR A 205 14.00 -14.50 27.83
C THR A 205 14.59 -13.12 27.57
N ASP A 206 14.31 -12.14 28.43
CA ASP A 206 14.88 -10.78 28.31
C ASP A 206 16.33 -10.72 28.82
N THR A 207 17.23 -11.43 28.15
CA THR A 207 18.66 -11.46 28.44
C THR A 207 19.48 -11.11 27.18
N ASP A 208 20.69 -10.59 27.35
CA ASP A 208 21.58 -10.28 26.23
C ASP A 208 21.88 -11.49 25.31
N PRO A 209 22.12 -12.71 25.84
CA PRO A 209 22.26 -13.89 25.01
C PRO A 209 21.00 -14.22 24.20
N ALA A 210 19.81 -14.04 24.79
CA ALA A 210 18.54 -14.29 24.13
C ALA A 210 18.29 -13.28 22.98
N ARG A 211 18.52 -11.99 23.24
CA ARG A 211 18.45 -10.95 22.20
C ARG A 211 19.43 -11.22 21.06
N LEU A 212 20.65 -11.66 21.37
CA LEU A 212 21.62 -12.03 20.35
C LEU A 212 21.17 -13.24 19.54
N ALA A 213 20.58 -14.26 20.17
CA ALA A 213 20.04 -15.43 19.47
C ALA A 213 18.89 -15.06 18.54
N ALA A 214 17.92 -14.24 19.00
CA ALA A 214 16.84 -13.72 18.18
C ALA A 214 17.38 -12.91 17.00
N THR A 215 18.33 -12.01 17.25
CA THR A 215 18.96 -11.20 16.21
C THR A 215 19.63 -12.06 15.13
N ARG A 216 20.29 -13.15 15.50
CA ARG A 216 20.89 -14.10 14.53
C ARG A 216 19.84 -14.72 13.61
N VAL A 217 18.71 -15.19 14.17
CA VAL A 217 17.61 -15.78 13.37
C VAL A 217 17.09 -14.75 12.36
N VAL A 218 16.90 -13.51 12.79
CA VAL A 218 16.47 -12.42 11.90
C VAL A 218 17.49 -12.20 10.77
N PHE A 219 18.77 -12.11 11.09
CA PHE A 219 19.82 -11.91 10.07
C PHE A 219 19.97 -13.09 9.12
N GLU A 220 19.87 -14.33 9.61
CA GLU A 220 19.92 -15.53 8.77
C GLU A 220 18.74 -15.58 7.78
N SER A 221 17.57 -15.09 8.17
CA SER A 221 16.39 -15.00 7.31
C SER A 221 16.38 -13.75 6.40
N ALA A 222 17.27 -12.79 6.61
CA ALA A 222 17.24 -11.48 5.92
C ALA A 222 17.35 -11.58 4.39
N LEU A 223 18.06 -12.57 3.86
CA LEU A 223 18.17 -12.80 2.41
C LEU A 223 16.84 -13.20 1.76
N LEU A 224 15.94 -13.83 2.54
CA LEU A 224 14.61 -14.23 2.10
C LEU A 224 13.57 -13.13 2.33
N ARG A 225 13.90 -12.15 3.18
CA ARG A 225 13.04 -11.05 3.63
C ARG A 225 13.51 -9.69 3.09
N GLY A 226 14.00 -9.68 1.86
CA GLY A 226 14.38 -8.44 1.17
C GLY A 226 13.16 -7.59 0.78
N ILE A 227 13.43 -6.38 0.30
CA ILE A 227 12.39 -5.46 -0.21
C ILE A 227 11.55 -6.17 -1.28
N LEU A 228 10.24 -6.06 -1.15
CA LEU A 228 9.28 -6.59 -2.12
C LEU A 228 8.94 -5.55 -3.18
N PRO A 229 8.81 -5.95 -4.47
CA PRO A 229 8.29 -5.03 -5.48
C PRO A 229 6.89 -4.50 -5.10
N PRO A 230 6.62 -3.23 -5.37
CA PRO A 230 7.41 -2.26 -6.13
C PRO A 230 8.43 -1.45 -5.31
N GLY A 231 8.68 -1.80 -4.05
CA GLY A 231 9.65 -1.10 -3.19
C GLY A 231 11.10 -1.11 -3.71
N ASP A 232 11.36 -1.90 -4.76
CA ASP A 232 12.65 -1.95 -5.46
C ASP A 232 12.83 -0.85 -6.53
N ALA A 233 11.89 0.08 -6.67
CA ALA A 233 12.02 1.25 -7.53
C ALA A 233 13.05 2.26 -6.97
N LEU A 234 13.91 2.83 -7.82
CA LEU A 234 14.97 3.76 -7.40
C LEU A 234 14.47 5.20 -7.24
N ASN A 235 13.47 5.60 -8.04
CA ASN A 235 12.88 6.94 -8.00
C ASN A 235 11.60 7.01 -7.17
N ALA A 236 11.41 6.03 -6.29
CA ALA A 236 10.32 6.01 -5.33
C ALA A 236 10.84 6.16 -3.90
N LEU A 237 9.98 6.64 -3.01
CA LEU A 237 10.22 6.61 -1.58
C LEU A 237 9.67 5.30 -1.02
N THR A 238 10.55 4.37 -0.69
CA THR A 238 10.19 3.08 -0.11
C THR A 238 10.13 3.19 1.40
N ILE A 239 8.97 2.86 1.98
CA ILE A 239 8.70 2.99 3.41
C ILE A 239 8.62 1.60 4.03
N GLY A 240 9.43 1.36 5.05
CA GLY A 240 9.32 0.23 5.97
C GLY A 240 8.60 0.67 7.25
N ALA A 241 7.84 -0.24 7.83
CA ALA A 241 7.22 -0.01 9.12
C ALA A 241 8.25 -0.20 10.23
N THR A 242 8.14 0.62 11.27
CA THR A 242 8.79 0.41 12.56
C THR A 242 7.72 0.28 13.63
N HIS A 243 8.00 -0.49 14.66
CA HIS A 243 7.12 -0.53 15.82
C HIS A 243 7.29 0.78 16.61
N SER A 244 6.20 1.43 16.92
CA SER A 244 6.17 2.63 17.75
C SER A 244 5.29 2.40 18.97
N ASP A 245 5.88 2.48 20.13
CA ASP A 245 5.19 2.40 21.43
C ASP A 245 4.59 3.76 21.84
N ALA A 246 3.85 4.40 20.93
CA ALA A 246 3.20 5.69 21.25
C ALA A 246 2.20 5.59 22.42
N LEU A 247 1.73 4.38 22.76
CA LEU A 247 0.75 4.15 23.83
C LEU A 247 1.37 3.62 25.14
N GLY A 248 2.71 3.57 25.27
CA GLY A 248 3.39 3.05 26.49
C GLY A 248 2.81 1.70 26.93
N GLU A 249 3.60 0.66 27.10
CA GLU A 249 3.15 -0.68 27.49
C GLU A 249 2.09 -1.33 26.57
N ILE A 250 2.31 -1.32 25.28
CA ILE A 250 1.69 -2.35 24.45
C ILE A 250 2.46 -3.63 24.74
N ALA A 251 1.81 -4.55 25.46
CA ALA A 251 2.31 -5.92 25.52
C ALA A 251 2.51 -6.38 24.07
N VAL A 252 3.75 -6.64 23.70
CA VAL A 252 4.06 -7.25 22.40
C VAL A 252 3.21 -8.52 22.35
N PRO A 253 2.30 -8.68 21.39
CA PRO A 253 1.56 -9.92 21.27
C PRO A 253 2.56 -11.06 21.24
N ASP A 254 2.30 -12.14 21.99
CA ASP A 254 3.17 -13.33 22.04
C ASP A 254 3.37 -14.01 20.67
N THR A 255 2.87 -13.40 19.63
CA THR A 255 2.99 -13.81 18.23
C THR A 255 3.72 -12.72 17.43
N VAL A 256 5.03 -12.74 17.50
CA VAL A 256 5.90 -12.08 16.53
C VAL A 256 6.47 -13.10 15.57
#